data_d3cc5d11bcaae3812bb87d7a94a5e522
#
_entry.id   d3cc5d11bcaae3812bb87d7a94a5e522
#
_cell.length_a   1.000
_cell.length_b   1.000
_cell.length_c   1.000
_cell.angle_alpha   90.00
_cell.angle_beta   90.00
_cell.angle_gamma   90.00
#
_symmetry.space_group_name_H-M   'P 1'
#
loop_
_entity.id
_entity.type
_entity.pdbx_description
1 polymer ?
#
loop_
_entity_poly.entity_id
_entity_poly.type
_entity_poly.pdbx_seq_one_letter_code
_entity_poly.pdbx_strand_id
1 'polypeptide(L)'
;MNSEPLFPVFGIQRLRMETDGAGVTTLVGLLGCPLRCRYCLNPHAGRPDTPHRSMTAEALIAELAVDDVYFTATGGGVTFGGGEPLLHAGAILEFARKRPGAWRICLETSLHAPSSALESLLPVVDGFIVDVKDLDPERYARYTGGSIEPMLANLRALSAHADRVRVRVPEIEGYNTAEDCDRTEAALRQMGFRNIERFHYVTDPRRLRR
;
A
#
# COMPACT_ATOMS: atom_id res chain seq x y z
N MET A 1 -23.25 -7.17 -19.85
CA MET A 1 -22.89 -7.88 -18.60
C MET A 1 -21.54 -7.32 -18.18
N ASN A 2 -21.49 -6.54 -17.08
CA ASN A 2 -20.19 -6.10 -16.56
C ASN A 2 -19.47 -7.34 -16.04
N SER A 3 -18.29 -7.64 -16.60
CA SER A 3 -17.44 -8.71 -16.09
C SER A 3 -17.04 -8.38 -14.66
N GLU A 4 -17.05 -9.39 -13.79
CA GLU A 4 -16.56 -9.22 -12.41
C GLU A 4 -15.12 -8.72 -12.41
N PRO A 5 -14.77 -7.71 -11.58
CA PRO A 5 -13.41 -7.20 -11.51
C PRO A 5 -12.48 -8.27 -10.90
N LEU A 6 -11.30 -8.44 -11.51
CA LEU A 6 -10.31 -9.44 -11.14
C LEU A 6 -9.10 -8.82 -10.45
N PHE A 7 -8.50 -9.58 -9.54
CA PHE A 7 -7.21 -9.29 -8.95
C PHE A 7 -6.07 -9.91 -9.78
N PRO A 8 -5.16 -9.13 -10.33
CA PRO A 8 -3.95 -9.66 -10.96
C PRO A 8 -2.89 -9.95 -9.89
N VAL A 9 -2.99 -11.12 -9.23
CA VAL A 9 -2.15 -11.51 -8.10
C VAL A 9 -0.84 -12.10 -8.57
N PHE A 10 0.30 -11.45 -8.29
CA PHE A 10 1.63 -11.98 -8.58
C PHE A 10 2.27 -12.72 -7.39
N GLY A 11 1.76 -12.52 -6.18
CA GLY A 11 2.28 -13.19 -4.99
C GLY A 11 1.39 -13.02 -3.77
N ILE A 12 1.49 -13.98 -2.87
CA ILE A 12 0.82 -13.95 -1.55
C ILE A 12 1.88 -14.27 -0.51
N GLN A 13 2.07 -13.36 0.45
CA GLN A 13 2.98 -13.54 1.58
C GLN A 13 2.18 -13.63 2.87
N ARG A 14 2.19 -14.83 3.45
CA ARG A 14 1.36 -15.16 4.61
C ARG A 14 2.03 -14.85 5.92
N LEU A 15 1.20 -14.70 6.97
CA LEU A 15 1.59 -14.62 8.39
C LEU A 15 2.61 -13.51 8.67
N ARG A 16 2.35 -12.34 8.14
CA ARG A 16 3.15 -11.15 8.42
C ARG A 16 2.69 -10.52 9.72
N MET A 17 3.63 -10.08 10.53
CA MET A 17 3.37 -9.51 11.84
C MET A 17 3.88 -8.07 11.89
N GLU A 18 3.02 -7.14 12.32
CA GLU A 18 3.32 -5.72 12.63
C GLU A 18 3.74 -4.85 11.43
N THR A 19 4.17 -5.43 10.31
CA THR A 19 4.68 -4.68 9.15
C THR A 19 3.56 -4.13 8.26
N ASP A 20 2.49 -4.91 8.07
CA ASP A 20 1.51 -4.67 7.00
C ASP A 20 0.08 -4.48 7.54
N GLY A 21 -0.07 -4.00 8.75
CA GLY A 21 -1.36 -3.78 9.39
C GLY A 21 -1.36 -4.23 10.86
N ALA A 22 -2.55 -4.26 11.47
CA ALA A 22 -2.71 -4.74 12.82
C ALA A 22 -2.83 -6.28 12.84
N GLY A 23 -2.32 -6.90 13.90
CA GLY A 23 -2.37 -8.35 14.08
C GLY A 23 -1.53 -9.12 13.05
N VAL A 24 -1.91 -10.37 12.79
CA VAL A 24 -1.31 -11.19 11.74
C VAL A 24 -2.03 -10.90 10.43
N THR A 25 -1.26 -10.57 9.39
CA THR A 25 -1.81 -10.23 8.07
C THR A 25 -1.25 -11.15 6.98
N THR A 26 -1.97 -11.24 5.87
CA THR A 26 -1.47 -11.82 4.63
C THR A 26 -1.43 -10.73 3.57
N LEU A 27 -0.22 -10.48 3.01
CA LEU A 27 -0.01 -9.51 1.94
C LEU A 27 -0.33 -10.16 0.59
N VAL A 28 -1.25 -9.55 -0.13
CA VAL A 28 -1.60 -9.89 -1.52
C VAL A 28 -0.95 -8.88 -2.45
N GLY A 29 0.05 -9.31 -3.18
CA GLY A 29 0.77 -8.51 -4.15
C GLY A 29 0.03 -8.42 -5.48
N LEU A 30 -0.38 -7.20 -5.86
CA LEU A 30 -1.13 -6.89 -7.08
C LEU A 30 -0.22 -6.28 -8.14
N LEU A 31 -0.41 -6.65 -9.40
CA LEU A 31 0.24 -5.99 -10.54
C LEU A 31 -0.36 -4.61 -10.80
N GLY A 32 0.41 -3.81 -11.51
CA GLY A 32 0.05 -2.45 -11.87
C GLY A 32 0.58 -1.43 -10.86
N CYS A 33 1.42 -0.52 -11.36
CA CYS A 33 1.87 0.64 -10.61
C CYS A 33 2.13 1.78 -11.58
N PRO A 34 1.60 2.98 -11.35
CA PRO A 34 1.83 4.13 -12.21
C PRO A 34 3.20 4.75 -12.01
N LEU A 35 3.89 4.38 -10.91
CA LEU A 35 5.22 4.87 -10.58
C LEU A 35 6.31 3.90 -11.05
N ARG A 36 7.52 4.44 -11.22
CA ARG A 36 8.73 3.68 -11.59
C ARG A 36 9.87 4.00 -10.63
N CYS A 37 9.58 3.80 -9.33
CA CYS A 37 10.53 4.10 -8.26
C CYS A 37 11.85 3.37 -8.48
N ARG A 38 12.97 4.09 -8.37
CA ARG A 38 14.31 3.57 -8.70
C ARG A 38 14.75 2.40 -7.83
N TYR A 39 14.30 2.35 -6.58
CA TYR A 39 14.60 1.27 -5.62
C TYR A 39 13.33 0.52 -5.20
N CYS A 40 12.45 0.27 -6.17
CA CYS A 40 11.23 -0.50 -5.92
C CYS A 40 11.58 -1.92 -5.46
N LEU A 41 10.98 -2.39 -4.36
CA LEU A 41 11.12 -3.77 -3.89
C LEU A 41 10.42 -4.77 -4.83
N ASN A 42 9.40 -4.29 -5.55
CA ASN A 42 8.62 -5.08 -6.49
C ASN A 42 8.68 -4.49 -7.91
N PRO A 43 9.88 -4.36 -8.53
CA PRO A 43 10.00 -3.68 -9.83
C PRO A 43 9.26 -4.42 -10.95
N HIS A 44 8.97 -5.70 -10.76
CA HIS A 44 8.16 -6.52 -11.66
C HIS A 44 6.66 -6.18 -11.58
N ALA A 45 6.17 -5.63 -10.48
CA ALA A 45 4.75 -5.27 -10.33
C ALA A 45 4.26 -4.23 -11.37
N GLY A 46 5.17 -3.41 -11.90
CA GLY A 46 4.89 -2.45 -12.97
C GLY A 46 5.07 -3.00 -14.40
N ARG A 47 5.38 -4.29 -14.58
CA ARG A 47 5.62 -4.90 -15.89
C ARG A 47 4.43 -5.74 -16.32
N PRO A 48 3.90 -5.55 -17.54
CA PRO A 48 2.72 -6.28 -18.02
C PRO A 48 2.97 -7.78 -18.25
N ASP A 49 4.22 -8.17 -18.49
CA ASP A 49 4.66 -9.55 -18.74
C ASP A 49 4.96 -10.35 -17.47
N THR A 50 4.79 -9.75 -16.29
CA THR A 50 5.00 -10.46 -15.02
C THR A 50 3.97 -11.57 -14.85
N PRO A 51 4.41 -12.82 -14.58
CA PRO A 51 3.51 -13.93 -14.30
C PRO A 51 2.60 -13.62 -13.11
N HIS A 52 1.30 -13.84 -13.31
CA HIS A 52 0.29 -13.58 -12.28
C HIS A 52 -0.92 -14.51 -12.47
N ARG A 53 -1.75 -14.59 -11.44
CA ARG A 53 -3.06 -15.24 -11.48
C ARG A 53 -4.16 -14.17 -11.48
N SER A 54 -5.08 -14.27 -12.42
CA SER A 54 -6.30 -13.44 -12.40
C SER A 54 -7.33 -14.13 -11.53
N MET A 55 -7.67 -13.53 -10.38
CA MET A 55 -8.52 -14.15 -9.37
C MET A 55 -9.77 -13.30 -9.12
N THR A 56 -10.92 -13.95 -8.98
CA THR A 56 -12.12 -13.29 -8.44
C THR A 56 -11.98 -13.07 -6.93
N ALA A 57 -12.86 -12.24 -6.36
CA ALA A 57 -12.89 -12.03 -4.92
C ALA A 57 -13.14 -13.33 -4.15
N GLU A 58 -14.06 -14.18 -4.63
CA GLU A 58 -14.35 -15.48 -4.01
C GLU A 58 -13.15 -16.43 -4.06
N ALA A 59 -12.48 -16.51 -5.21
CA ALA A 59 -11.32 -17.38 -5.35
C ALA A 59 -10.19 -16.93 -4.41
N LEU A 60 -9.99 -15.62 -4.27
CA LEU A 60 -9.01 -15.08 -3.34
C LEU A 60 -9.39 -15.34 -1.88
N ILE A 61 -10.65 -15.13 -1.50
CA ILE A 61 -11.16 -15.43 -0.15
C ILE A 61 -10.97 -16.92 0.18
N ALA A 62 -11.34 -17.80 -0.74
CA ALA A 62 -11.16 -19.24 -0.55
C ALA A 62 -9.69 -19.64 -0.35
N GLU A 63 -8.77 -19.02 -1.08
CA GLU A 63 -7.34 -19.27 -0.91
C GLU A 63 -6.80 -18.73 0.43
N LEU A 64 -7.34 -17.61 0.92
CA LEU A 64 -6.90 -16.99 2.17
C LEU A 64 -7.59 -17.60 3.41
N ALA A 65 -8.62 -18.43 3.24
CA ALA A 65 -9.37 -19.04 4.35
C ALA A 65 -8.51 -19.89 5.29
N VAL A 66 -7.38 -20.40 4.82
CA VAL A 66 -6.40 -21.13 5.66
C VAL A 66 -5.78 -20.24 6.74
N ASP A 67 -5.79 -18.92 6.56
CA ASP A 67 -5.23 -17.94 7.49
C ASP A 67 -6.29 -17.39 8.47
N ASP A 68 -7.58 -17.78 8.32
CA ASP A 68 -8.72 -17.23 9.10
C ASP A 68 -8.52 -17.29 10.61
N VAL A 69 -7.98 -18.40 11.10
CA VAL A 69 -7.72 -18.58 12.55
C VAL A 69 -6.76 -17.51 13.08
N TYR A 70 -5.76 -17.14 12.30
CA TYR A 70 -4.79 -16.09 12.70
C TYR A 70 -5.41 -14.70 12.62
N PHE A 71 -6.18 -14.42 11.56
CA PHE A 71 -6.86 -13.15 11.40
C PHE A 71 -7.85 -12.90 12.55
N THR A 72 -8.69 -13.89 12.83
CA THR A 72 -9.70 -13.81 13.90
C THR A 72 -9.06 -13.69 15.29
N ALA A 73 -8.02 -14.48 15.58
CA ALA A 73 -7.38 -14.48 16.89
C ALA A 73 -6.61 -13.18 17.19
N THR A 74 -6.12 -12.48 16.17
CA THR A 74 -5.23 -11.32 16.36
C THR A 74 -5.87 -9.98 15.94
N GLY A 75 -7.08 -10.00 15.38
CA GLY A 75 -7.68 -8.82 14.74
C GLY A 75 -6.95 -8.37 13.48
N GLY A 76 -6.31 -9.30 12.78
CA GLY A 76 -5.60 -9.10 11.54
C GLY A 76 -6.48 -9.23 10.30
N GLY A 77 -5.86 -9.56 9.16
CA GLY A 77 -6.59 -9.73 7.90
C GLY A 77 -5.72 -9.65 6.66
N VAL A 78 -6.23 -9.01 5.63
CA VAL A 78 -5.60 -8.95 4.31
C VAL A 78 -5.06 -7.57 4.03
N THR A 79 -3.81 -7.50 3.60
CA THR A 79 -3.19 -6.27 3.10
C THR A 79 -3.01 -6.38 1.60
N PHE A 80 -3.56 -5.44 0.84
CA PHE A 80 -3.32 -5.32 -0.58
C PHE A 80 -2.18 -4.34 -0.84
N GLY A 81 -1.21 -4.74 -1.65
CA GLY A 81 -0.02 -3.95 -1.96
C GLY A 81 0.75 -4.50 -3.14
N GLY A 82 2.07 -4.37 -3.14
CA GLY A 82 2.96 -4.85 -4.20
C GLY A 82 3.17 -3.84 -5.30
N GLY A 83 2.18 -3.64 -6.19
CA GLY A 83 2.03 -2.46 -7.04
C GLY A 83 1.24 -1.36 -6.33
N GLU A 84 0.34 -0.67 -7.06
CA GLU A 84 -0.56 0.32 -6.47
C GLU A 84 -1.98 -0.27 -6.33
N PRO A 85 -2.42 -0.64 -5.12
CA PRO A 85 -3.71 -1.30 -4.92
C PRO A 85 -4.91 -0.43 -5.28
N LEU A 86 -4.80 0.90 -5.23
CA LEU A 86 -5.88 1.81 -5.63
C LEU A 86 -6.29 1.65 -7.10
N LEU A 87 -5.43 1.10 -7.96
CA LEU A 87 -5.78 0.77 -9.34
C LEU A 87 -6.80 -0.38 -9.44
N HIS A 88 -6.98 -1.13 -8.36
CA HIS A 88 -7.88 -2.30 -8.28
C HIS A 88 -9.05 -2.05 -7.34
N ALA A 89 -9.48 -0.80 -7.17
CA ALA A 89 -10.54 -0.41 -6.23
C ALA A 89 -11.82 -1.24 -6.41
N GLY A 90 -12.25 -1.49 -7.65
CA GLY A 90 -13.42 -2.31 -7.92
C GLY A 90 -13.32 -3.74 -7.39
N ALA A 91 -12.16 -4.40 -7.56
CA ALA A 91 -11.94 -5.76 -7.04
C ALA A 91 -11.87 -5.76 -5.50
N ILE A 92 -11.24 -4.75 -4.90
CA ILE A 92 -11.17 -4.61 -3.44
C ILE A 92 -12.56 -4.36 -2.85
N LEU A 93 -13.43 -3.60 -3.50
CA LEU A 93 -14.83 -3.42 -3.09
C LEU A 93 -15.61 -4.75 -3.12
N GLU A 94 -15.43 -5.56 -4.17
CA GLU A 94 -16.04 -6.90 -4.24
C GLU A 94 -15.53 -7.82 -3.13
N PHE A 95 -14.22 -7.80 -2.87
CA PHE A 95 -13.62 -8.54 -1.76
C PHE A 95 -14.19 -8.09 -0.42
N ALA A 96 -14.28 -6.79 -0.17
CA ALA A 96 -14.80 -6.22 1.06
C ALA A 96 -16.25 -6.65 1.33
N ARG A 97 -17.07 -6.77 0.27
CA ARG A 97 -18.46 -7.19 0.37
C ARG A 97 -18.62 -8.68 0.70
N LYS A 98 -17.68 -9.52 0.25
CA LYS A 98 -17.79 -10.99 0.31
C LYS A 98 -16.93 -11.62 1.44
N ARG A 99 -15.93 -10.90 1.96
CA ARG A 99 -15.03 -11.42 2.98
C ARG A 99 -15.72 -11.77 4.29
N PRO A 100 -15.20 -12.69 5.11
CA PRO A 100 -15.62 -12.86 6.50
C PRO A 100 -15.50 -11.54 7.28
N GLY A 101 -16.50 -11.20 8.07
CA GLY A 101 -16.59 -9.91 8.76
C GLY A 101 -15.45 -9.64 9.74
N ALA A 102 -14.80 -10.69 10.26
CA ALA A 102 -13.67 -10.58 11.16
C ALA A 102 -12.34 -10.15 10.45
N TRP A 103 -12.25 -10.31 9.12
CA TRP A 103 -11.04 -9.97 8.38
C TRP A 103 -10.93 -8.47 8.13
N ARG A 104 -9.87 -7.88 8.58
CA ARG A 104 -9.58 -6.47 8.27
C ARG A 104 -8.97 -6.34 6.88
N ILE A 105 -9.18 -5.18 6.27
CA ILE A 105 -8.57 -4.81 5.00
C ILE A 105 -7.61 -3.65 5.25
N CYS A 106 -6.36 -3.82 4.85
CA CYS A 106 -5.35 -2.77 4.86
C CYS A 106 -4.81 -2.54 3.44
N LEU A 107 -4.45 -1.31 3.11
CA LEU A 107 -3.80 -0.96 1.85
C LEU A 107 -2.39 -0.44 2.10
N GLU A 108 -1.40 -1.03 1.43
CA GLU A 108 -0.04 -0.49 1.32
C GLU A 108 0.06 0.25 -0.01
N THR A 109 0.06 1.59 0.03
CA THR A 109 -0.16 2.44 -1.14
C THR A 109 0.79 3.63 -1.20
N SER A 110 1.11 4.06 -2.40
CA SER A 110 1.76 5.35 -2.68
C SER A 110 0.76 6.51 -2.84
N LEU A 111 -0.54 6.23 -2.79
CA LEU A 111 -1.64 7.16 -3.08
C LEU A 111 -1.61 7.74 -4.51
N HIS A 112 -0.80 7.20 -5.42
CA HIS A 112 -0.69 7.71 -6.78
C HIS A 112 -1.74 7.08 -7.70
N ALA A 113 -2.98 7.51 -7.53
CA ALA A 113 -4.14 7.04 -8.28
C ALA A 113 -5.21 8.15 -8.36
N PRO A 114 -6.24 8.02 -9.22
CA PRO A 114 -7.39 8.94 -9.20
C PRO A 114 -8.05 8.99 -7.83
N SER A 115 -8.45 10.18 -7.37
CA SER A 115 -9.03 10.36 -6.02
C SER A 115 -10.33 9.57 -5.83
N SER A 116 -11.11 9.37 -6.90
CA SER A 116 -12.31 8.54 -6.86
C SER A 116 -12.05 7.10 -6.43
N ALA A 117 -10.85 6.56 -6.72
CA ALA A 117 -10.46 5.22 -6.27
C ALA A 117 -10.29 5.18 -4.74
N LEU A 118 -9.57 6.14 -4.17
CA LEU A 118 -9.43 6.27 -2.72
C LEU A 118 -10.78 6.49 -2.04
N GLU A 119 -11.57 7.45 -2.53
CA GLU A 119 -12.88 7.80 -1.97
C GLU A 119 -13.81 6.59 -1.90
N SER A 120 -13.83 5.77 -2.95
CA SER A 120 -14.65 4.55 -2.99
C SER A 120 -14.25 3.51 -1.94
N LEU A 121 -12.97 3.47 -1.56
CA LEU A 121 -12.42 2.49 -0.62
C LEU A 121 -12.44 2.96 0.84
N LEU A 122 -12.55 4.25 1.12
CA LEU A 122 -12.61 4.79 2.49
C LEU A 122 -13.65 4.10 3.39
N PRO A 123 -14.87 3.74 2.92
CA PRO A 123 -15.87 3.09 3.77
C PRO A 123 -15.56 1.64 4.15
N VAL A 124 -14.68 0.96 3.39
CA VAL A 124 -14.50 -0.50 3.51
C VAL A 124 -13.09 -0.93 3.92
N VAL A 125 -12.12 -0.01 3.89
CA VAL A 125 -10.73 -0.25 4.28
C VAL A 125 -10.53 0.14 5.74
N ASP A 126 -9.97 -0.76 6.52
CA ASP A 126 -9.75 -0.58 7.97
C ASP A 126 -8.47 0.18 8.29
N GLY A 127 -7.47 0.13 7.41
CA GLY A 127 -6.19 0.79 7.62
C GLY A 127 -5.43 1.10 6.35
N PHE A 128 -4.59 2.12 6.41
CA PHE A 128 -3.72 2.53 5.31
C PHE A 128 -2.27 2.61 5.78
N ILE A 129 -1.37 2.04 5.01
CA ILE A 129 0.07 2.21 5.12
C ILE A 129 0.50 3.01 3.90
N VAL A 130 0.85 4.26 4.13
CA VAL A 130 1.11 5.22 3.06
C VAL A 130 2.60 5.47 2.96
N ASP A 131 3.18 5.12 1.83
CA ASP A 131 4.58 5.41 1.53
C ASP A 131 4.73 6.82 0.95
N VAL A 132 4.98 7.81 1.78
CA VAL A 132 5.33 9.16 1.33
C VAL A 132 6.82 9.23 1.02
N LYS A 133 7.14 9.14 -0.26
CA LYS A 133 8.53 9.06 -0.73
C LYS A 133 9.30 10.38 -0.54
N ASP A 134 8.64 11.50 -0.76
CA ASP A 134 9.08 12.87 -0.48
C ASP A 134 7.89 13.82 -0.67
N LEU A 135 7.93 15.01 -0.06
CA LEU A 135 6.97 16.09 -0.30
C LEU A 135 7.53 17.21 -1.19
N ASP A 136 8.82 17.18 -1.51
CA ASP A 136 9.43 18.04 -2.51
C ASP A 136 9.14 17.49 -3.91
N PRO A 137 8.53 18.28 -4.83
CA PRO A 137 8.10 17.79 -6.13
C PRO A 137 9.26 17.31 -7.02
N GLU A 138 10.43 17.95 -6.96
CA GLU A 138 11.58 17.59 -7.79
C GLU A 138 12.21 16.28 -7.30
N ARG A 139 12.39 16.13 -5.99
CA ARG A 139 12.89 14.87 -5.41
C ARG A 139 11.91 13.73 -5.62
N TYR A 140 10.61 13.98 -5.43
CA TYR A 140 9.57 13.00 -5.71
C TYR A 140 9.63 12.51 -7.15
N ALA A 141 9.65 13.43 -8.13
CA ALA A 141 9.72 13.07 -9.55
C ALA A 141 11.01 12.34 -9.91
N ARG A 142 12.15 12.77 -9.36
CA ARG A 142 13.47 12.14 -9.59
C ARG A 142 13.51 10.69 -9.09
N TYR A 143 12.85 10.42 -7.97
CA TYR A 143 12.81 9.10 -7.36
C TYR A 143 11.75 8.18 -7.97
N THR A 144 10.53 8.69 -8.17
CA THR A 144 9.35 7.90 -8.57
C THR A 144 9.09 7.88 -10.07
N GLY A 145 9.61 8.86 -10.80
CA GLY A 145 9.31 9.09 -12.21
C GLY A 145 7.90 9.64 -12.48
N GLY A 146 7.16 10.02 -11.43
CA GLY A 146 5.79 10.55 -11.53
C GLY A 146 5.67 11.96 -10.96
N SER A 147 4.53 12.61 -11.26
CA SER A 147 4.14 13.87 -10.64
C SER A 147 3.66 13.65 -9.20
N ILE A 148 3.88 14.62 -8.31
CA ILE A 148 3.48 14.53 -6.91
C ILE A 148 1.99 14.82 -6.69
N GLU A 149 1.32 15.50 -7.61
CA GLU A 149 -0.03 16.04 -7.42
C GLU A 149 -1.09 14.98 -7.07
N PRO A 150 -1.17 13.81 -7.76
CA PRO A 150 -2.17 12.79 -7.40
C PRO A 150 -1.99 12.30 -5.96
N MET A 151 -0.72 12.07 -5.55
CA MET A 151 -0.40 11.64 -4.19
C MET A 151 -0.79 12.72 -3.17
N LEU A 152 -0.46 13.99 -3.41
CA LEU A 152 -0.81 15.10 -2.51
C LEU A 152 -2.32 15.31 -2.39
N ALA A 153 -3.07 15.20 -3.48
CA ALA A 153 -4.53 15.31 -3.44
C ALA A 153 -5.13 14.22 -2.54
N ASN A 154 -4.70 12.97 -2.74
CA ASN A 154 -5.17 11.85 -1.95
C ASN A 154 -4.69 11.89 -0.48
N LEU A 155 -3.48 12.35 -0.24
CA LEU A 155 -2.95 12.52 1.11
C LEU A 155 -3.76 13.56 1.92
N ARG A 156 -4.14 14.68 1.29
CA ARG A 156 -5.01 15.68 1.89
C ARG A 156 -6.40 15.10 2.20
N ALA A 157 -7.01 14.37 1.27
CA ALA A 157 -8.29 13.71 1.52
C ALA A 157 -8.19 12.70 2.67
N LEU A 158 -7.11 11.93 2.72
CA LEU A 158 -6.89 10.90 3.75
C LEU A 158 -6.59 11.50 5.14
N SER A 159 -6.19 12.77 5.23
CA SER A 159 -5.92 13.43 6.53
C SER A 159 -7.14 13.50 7.45
N ALA A 160 -8.36 13.51 6.89
CA ALA A 160 -9.60 13.38 7.66
C ALA A 160 -9.78 12.01 8.35
N HIS A 161 -8.96 11.05 7.99
CA HIS A 161 -8.96 9.66 8.49
C HIS A 161 -7.60 9.27 9.09
N ALA A 162 -6.83 10.24 9.58
CA ALA A 162 -5.44 10.07 10.03
C ALA A 162 -5.29 9.03 11.16
N ASP A 163 -6.34 8.75 11.91
CA ASP A 163 -6.41 7.72 12.95
C ASP A 163 -6.20 6.29 12.43
N ARG A 164 -6.51 6.05 11.14
CA ARG A 164 -6.37 4.75 10.46
C ARG A 164 -5.12 4.68 9.57
N VAL A 165 -4.25 5.70 9.62
CA VAL A 165 -3.13 5.84 8.69
C VAL A 165 -1.80 5.72 9.42
N ARG A 166 -0.97 4.80 8.94
CA ARG A 166 0.47 4.79 9.19
C ARG A 166 1.18 5.39 7.98
N VAL A 167 1.93 6.46 8.18
CA VAL A 167 2.74 7.06 7.10
C VAL A 167 4.17 6.59 7.25
N ARG A 168 4.75 6.06 6.18
CA ARG A 168 6.15 5.69 6.09
C ARG A 168 6.94 6.77 5.35
N VAL A 169 8.01 7.26 5.98
CA VAL A 169 8.94 8.24 5.40
C VAL A 169 10.31 7.58 5.24
N PRO A 170 10.67 7.15 4.01
CA PRO A 170 11.95 6.52 3.77
C PRO A 170 13.07 7.56 3.68
N GLU A 171 14.15 7.34 4.43
CA GLU A 171 15.43 8.02 4.22
C GLU A 171 16.25 7.19 3.22
N ILE A 172 16.47 7.76 2.03
CA ILE A 172 17.04 7.03 0.88
C ILE A 172 18.37 7.65 0.49
N GLU A 173 19.45 6.90 0.69
CA GLU A 173 20.80 7.33 0.35
C GLU A 173 20.90 7.82 -1.11
N GLY A 174 21.43 9.03 -1.31
CA GLY A 174 21.56 9.66 -2.62
C GLY A 174 20.31 10.36 -3.17
N TYR A 175 19.19 10.35 -2.43
CA TYR A 175 17.94 11.00 -2.85
C TYR A 175 17.44 12.07 -1.88
N ASN A 176 17.40 11.76 -0.61
CA ASN A 176 17.01 12.69 0.44
C ASN A 176 17.97 12.59 1.62
N THR A 177 17.94 13.60 2.46
CA THR A 177 18.75 13.69 3.69
C THR A 177 17.88 13.56 4.93
N ALA A 178 18.50 13.47 6.08
CA ALA A 178 17.80 13.51 7.36
C ALA A 178 16.95 14.77 7.51
N GLU A 179 17.46 15.94 7.10
CA GLU A 179 16.73 17.22 7.15
C GLU A 179 15.55 17.25 6.18
N ASP A 180 15.65 16.57 5.01
CA ASP A 180 14.52 16.41 4.08
C ASP A 180 13.41 15.58 4.71
N CYS A 181 13.76 14.50 5.38
CA CYS A 181 12.81 13.67 6.13
C CYS A 181 12.17 14.45 7.28
N ASP A 182 12.95 15.24 8.04
CA ASP A 182 12.43 16.10 9.12
C ASP A 182 11.39 17.09 8.60
N ARG A 183 11.64 17.71 7.44
CA ARG A 183 10.67 18.62 6.79
C ARG A 183 9.41 17.88 6.36
N THR A 184 9.56 16.70 5.78
CA THR A 184 8.43 15.85 5.38
C THR A 184 7.58 15.44 6.58
N GLU A 185 8.22 14.97 7.67
CA GLU A 185 7.50 14.62 8.90
C GLU A 185 6.77 15.82 9.52
N ALA A 186 7.42 16.99 9.57
CA ALA A 186 6.81 18.20 10.11
C ALA A 186 5.55 18.58 9.32
N ALA A 187 5.61 18.54 7.98
CA ALA A 187 4.47 18.81 7.13
C ALA A 187 3.34 17.78 7.30
N LEU A 188 3.67 16.48 7.42
CA LEU A 188 2.70 15.42 7.68
C LEU A 188 2.00 15.62 9.04
N ARG A 189 2.74 16.03 10.08
CA ARG A 189 2.17 16.35 11.41
C ARG A 189 1.22 17.54 11.34
N GLN A 190 1.55 18.58 10.55
CA GLN A 190 0.66 19.72 10.30
C GLN A 190 -0.63 19.31 9.58
N MET A 191 -0.56 18.30 8.70
CA MET A 191 -1.74 17.71 8.03
C MET A 191 -2.58 16.83 8.96
N GLY A 192 -2.15 16.56 10.20
CA GLY A 192 -2.90 15.78 11.19
C GLY A 192 -2.43 14.34 11.39
N PHE A 193 -1.49 13.85 10.60
CA PHE A 193 -0.96 12.50 10.78
C PHE A 193 -0.12 12.40 12.06
N ARG A 194 -0.31 11.32 12.84
CA ARG A 194 0.39 11.10 14.11
C ARG A 194 1.26 9.84 14.10
N ASN A 195 0.83 8.82 13.37
CA ASN A 195 1.55 7.56 13.22
C ASN A 195 2.49 7.66 12.00
N ILE A 196 3.69 8.22 12.24
CA ILE A 196 4.71 8.44 11.20
C ILE A 196 5.90 7.58 11.56
N GLU A 197 6.28 6.70 10.65
CA GLU A 197 7.41 5.79 10.74
C GLU A 197 8.50 6.23 9.76
N ARG A 198 9.64 6.68 10.30
CA ARG A 198 10.84 6.93 9.51
C ARG A 198 11.74 5.71 9.53
N PHE A 199 12.31 5.37 8.40
CA PHE A 199 13.25 4.26 8.31
C PHE A 199 14.32 4.52 7.23
N HIS A 200 15.51 3.92 7.44
CA HIS A 200 16.55 3.94 6.41
C HIS A 200 16.23 2.91 5.34
N TYR A 201 16.13 3.39 4.10
CA TYR A 201 15.87 2.53 2.96
C TYR A 201 17.18 1.90 2.47
N VAL A 202 17.26 0.57 2.56
CA VAL A 202 18.45 -0.16 2.11
C VAL A 202 18.41 -0.33 0.59
N THR A 203 19.26 0.42 -0.11
CA THR A 203 19.36 0.41 -1.58
C THR A 203 20.21 -0.75 -2.11
N ASP A 204 21.09 -1.32 -1.30
CA ASP A 204 21.93 -2.48 -1.63
C ASP A 204 21.39 -3.76 -0.96
N PRO A 205 20.80 -4.70 -1.74
CA PRO A 205 20.27 -5.96 -1.20
C PRO A 205 21.30 -6.81 -0.44
N ARG A 206 22.61 -6.61 -0.68
CA ARG A 206 23.68 -7.34 0.02
C ARG A 206 23.78 -6.93 1.49
N ARG A 207 23.34 -5.72 1.84
CA ARG A 207 23.29 -5.22 3.24
C ARG A 207 22.13 -5.82 4.06
N LEU A 208 21.14 -6.44 3.41
CA LEU A 208 20.02 -7.11 4.09
C LEU A 208 20.36 -8.52 4.60
N ARG A 209 21.55 -9.04 4.27
CA ARG A 209 21.99 -10.41 4.64
C ARG A 209 22.95 -10.47 5.82
N ARG A 210 22.99 -9.43 6.65
CA ARG A 210 23.84 -9.41 7.85
C ARG A 210 22.99 -9.45 9.11
#